data_81aa388bc513f7419819e9601a04b623
#
_entry.id   81aa388bc513f7419819e9601a04b623
#
_cell.length_a   1.000
_cell.length_b   1.000
_cell.length_c   1.000
_cell.angle_alpha   90.00
_cell.angle_beta   90.00
_cell.angle_gamma   90.00
#
_symmetry.space_group_name_H-M   'P 1'
#
loop_
_entity.id
_entity.type
_entity.pdbx_description
1 polymer ?
#
loop_
_entity_poly.entity_id
_entity_poly.type
_entity_poly.pdbx_seq_one_letter_code
_entity_poly.pdbx_strand_id
1 'polypeptide(L)'
;MSKNLLILDFGSQYTQLIARRVRELNVYCEIHPFNKIPDDFNFDAVVLSGSPCSVNQKDAPNTKLESFNKTMPILGICYGAQYLVRNFGGVVESSNKREYGRANLSFFDDENPLFENVKSNSQVWMSHADTIKNLPSNFDKIASTSDVENAAFHISQTNIYGLQFHPEVFHSSDGLQIIKNFVVNISQCSTDWTPGSFVDSSISNIKNQVGNQKVVLGLSGGVDSSVAALLLHKAIGPNLHCIFVDNGLLRKNEFEDVLKQYESLGLNIKGVDAKEEFYKSLLGLSDPELKRKAIGKTFIDVFDREANSIKEVDWLAQGTIYPDIIESVSVNGPSVTIKSHHNVGGLPDYMKLKIIEPLKSLFKDEVRRVGASLDLPKQILNRHPFPGPGLGIRILGEITESKINILQEVDHIFINGLKEFKLYDDVWQAGAIFLPVQSVGVMGDERTYENAVALRAVSSTDGMTADWCHLPHDFLAKISNRIINNVKGINRVTYDISSKPPATIEWE
;
A
#
# COMPACT_ATOMS: atom_id res chain seq x y z
N MET A 1 -29.82 2.63 1.86
CA MET A 1 -28.49 2.53 2.51
C MET A 1 -27.68 1.55 1.69
N SER A 2 -26.44 1.88 1.34
CA SER A 2 -25.54 0.96 0.64
C SER A 2 -25.26 -0.24 1.54
N LYS A 3 -25.31 -1.45 0.99
CA LYS A 3 -24.95 -2.68 1.70
C LYS A 3 -23.45 -2.82 1.71
N ASN A 4 -22.86 -2.87 2.91
CA ASN A 4 -21.41 -2.89 3.14
C ASN A 4 -20.93 -4.26 3.61
N LEU A 5 -19.66 -4.59 3.39
CA LEU A 5 -19.04 -5.84 3.79
C LEU A 5 -18.05 -5.61 4.93
N LEU A 6 -18.17 -6.42 5.99
CA LEU A 6 -17.16 -6.48 7.06
C LEU A 6 -16.16 -7.61 6.78
N ILE A 7 -14.89 -7.33 6.91
CA ILE A 7 -13.82 -8.33 6.89
C ILE A 7 -13.21 -8.38 8.29
N LEU A 8 -13.32 -9.53 8.97
CA LEU A 8 -12.67 -9.76 10.25
C LEU A 8 -11.28 -10.33 10.03
N ASP A 9 -10.29 -9.60 10.52
CA ASP A 9 -8.89 -9.97 10.42
C ASP A 9 -8.45 -10.86 11.60
N PHE A 10 -8.16 -12.11 11.31
CA PHE A 10 -7.58 -13.07 12.25
C PHE A 10 -6.03 -13.10 12.18
N GLY A 11 -5.40 -12.10 11.58
CA GLY A 11 -3.96 -11.95 11.47
C GLY A 11 -3.35 -12.55 10.19
N SER A 12 -4.15 -12.74 9.14
CA SER A 12 -3.66 -13.23 7.86
C SER A 12 -2.87 -12.15 7.10
N GLN A 13 -1.75 -12.55 6.51
CA GLN A 13 -1.05 -11.71 5.55
C GLN A 13 -1.88 -11.38 4.29
N TYR A 14 -2.96 -12.13 4.03
CA TYR A 14 -3.81 -11.97 2.85
C TYR A 14 -5.08 -11.16 3.12
N THR A 15 -5.34 -10.69 4.35
CA THR A 15 -6.58 -9.95 4.67
C THR A 15 -6.78 -8.72 3.79
N GLN A 16 -5.71 -7.96 3.55
CA GLN A 16 -5.78 -6.80 2.65
C GLN A 16 -6.09 -7.19 1.20
N LEU A 17 -5.65 -8.38 0.74
CA LEU A 17 -5.98 -8.87 -0.61
C LEU A 17 -7.47 -9.18 -0.75
N ILE A 18 -8.11 -9.75 0.30
CA ILE A 18 -9.56 -9.95 0.32
C ILE A 18 -10.28 -8.62 0.09
N ALA A 19 -9.92 -7.59 0.87
CA ALA A 19 -10.52 -6.26 0.73
C ALA A 19 -10.31 -5.67 -0.67
N ARG A 20 -9.11 -5.78 -1.23
CA ARG A 20 -8.81 -5.30 -2.60
C ARG A 20 -9.69 -5.99 -3.64
N ARG A 21 -9.84 -7.33 -3.59
CA ARG A 21 -10.72 -8.08 -4.50
C ARG A 21 -12.17 -7.64 -4.40
N VAL A 22 -12.66 -7.39 -3.17
CA VAL A 22 -14.01 -6.84 -2.95
C VAL A 22 -14.15 -5.44 -3.56
N ARG A 23 -13.16 -4.56 -3.36
CA ARG A 23 -13.13 -3.20 -3.91
C ARG A 23 -12.99 -3.16 -5.44
N GLU A 24 -12.33 -4.14 -6.05
CA GLU A 24 -12.29 -4.32 -7.51
C GLU A 24 -13.70 -4.56 -8.09
N LEU A 25 -14.63 -5.09 -7.29
CA LEU A 25 -16.04 -5.27 -7.65
C LEU A 25 -16.92 -4.04 -7.37
N ASN A 26 -16.32 -2.90 -7.02
CA ASN A 26 -16.98 -1.66 -6.60
C ASN A 26 -17.87 -1.82 -5.35
N VAL A 27 -17.51 -2.73 -4.46
CA VAL A 27 -18.19 -2.93 -3.18
C VAL A 27 -17.37 -2.32 -2.06
N TYR A 28 -18.01 -1.51 -1.21
CA TYR A 28 -17.36 -0.98 -0.02
C TYR A 28 -17.17 -2.08 1.03
N CYS A 29 -15.97 -2.15 1.60
CA CYS A 29 -15.68 -3.05 2.72
C CYS A 29 -14.76 -2.40 3.73
N GLU A 30 -14.82 -2.86 4.97
CA GLU A 30 -13.93 -2.44 6.06
C GLU A 30 -13.25 -3.66 6.68
N ILE A 31 -11.98 -3.50 7.08
CA ILE A 31 -11.23 -4.50 7.82
C ILE A 31 -11.21 -4.10 9.30
N HIS A 32 -11.65 -5.00 10.16
CA HIS A 32 -11.57 -4.82 11.61
C HIS A 32 -10.89 -6.04 12.25
N PRO A 33 -10.13 -5.85 13.35
CA PRO A 33 -9.60 -6.98 14.12
C PRO A 33 -10.74 -7.89 14.62
N PHE A 34 -10.51 -9.19 14.62
CA PHE A 34 -11.50 -10.20 15.00
C PHE A 34 -12.15 -9.96 16.38
N ASN A 35 -11.46 -9.24 17.27
CA ASN A 35 -11.88 -8.94 18.65
C ASN A 35 -12.39 -7.49 18.84
N LYS A 36 -12.52 -6.70 17.76
CA LYS A 36 -12.98 -5.31 17.79
C LYS A 36 -14.03 -5.08 16.70
N ILE A 37 -15.18 -5.72 16.87
CA ILE A 37 -16.34 -5.46 15.98
C ILE A 37 -16.91 -4.09 16.36
N PRO A 38 -17.19 -3.19 15.39
CA PRO A 38 -17.79 -1.88 15.68
C PRO A 38 -19.15 -2.00 16.40
N ASP A 39 -19.37 -1.14 17.40
CA ASP A 39 -20.64 -1.14 18.17
C ASP A 39 -21.83 -0.70 17.31
N ASP A 40 -21.60 0.18 16.32
CA ASP A 40 -22.56 0.65 15.33
C ASP A 40 -22.63 -0.27 14.10
N PHE A 41 -22.66 -1.57 14.34
CA PHE A 41 -22.61 -2.62 13.31
C PHE A 41 -23.68 -2.40 12.25
N ASN A 42 -23.30 -1.96 11.06
CA ASN A 42 -24.17 -1.70 9.92
C ASN A 42 -23.63 -2.36 8.64
N PHE A 43 -23.23 -3.63 8.77
CA PHE A 43 -22.77 -4.44 7.65
C PHE A 43 -23.80 -5.51 7.31
N ASP A 44 -23.91 -5.82 6.02
CA ASP A 44 -24.88 -6.76 5.49
C ASP A 44 -24.28 -8.15 5.20
N ALA A 45 -22.97 -8.26 5.22
CA ALA A 45 -22.24 -9.52 5.06
C ALA A 45 -20.89 -9.49 5.76
N VAL A 46 -20.34 -10.65 6.07
CA VAL A 46 -19.06 -10.80 6.78
C VAL A 46 -18.15 -11.78 6.05
N VAL A 47 -16.86 -11.43 5.97
CA VAL A 47 -15.80 -12.35 5.57
C VAL A 47 -14.89 -12.59 6.78
N LEU A 48 -14.64 -13.85 7.11
CA LEU A 48 -13.69 -14.28 8.12
C LEU A 48 -12.38 -14.64 7.41
N SER A 49 -11.31 -13.92 7.69
CA SER A 49 -10.02 -14.12 7.02
C SER A 49 -9.29 -15.40 7.45
N GLY A 50 -8.14 -15.66 6.84
CA GLY A 50 -7.17 -16.64 7.30
C GLY A 50 -6.47 -16.22 8.60
N SER A 51 -5.65 -17.10 9.16
CA SER A 51 -4.76 -16.84 10.30
C SER A 51 -3.51 -17.72 10.22
N PRO A 52 -2.36 -17.29 10.76
CA PRO A 52 -1.21 -18.16 10.95
C PRO A 52 -1.40 -19.16 12.11
N CYS A 53 -2.44 -18.99 12.94
CA CYS A 53 -2.73 -19.83 14.09
C CYS A 53 -3.53 -21.09 13.69
N SER A 54 -3.44 -22.15 14.50
CA SER A 54 -4.37 -23.28 14.43
C SER A 54 -5.63 -22.98 15.25
N VAL A 55 -6.82 -23.34 14.74
CA VAL A 55 -8.08 -23.25 15.49
C VAL A 55 -8.08 -24.14 16.75
N ASN A 56 -7.14 -25.10 16.86
CA ASN A 56 -6.98 -26.01 17.98
C ASN A 56 -6.09 -25.47 19.10
N GLN A 57 -5.41 -24.32 18.89
CA GLN A 57 -4.60 -23.68 19.92
C GLN A 57 -5.47 -23.08 21.01
N LYS A 58 -4.96 -23.07 22.26
CA LYS A 58 -5.67 -22.50 23.41
C LYS A 58 -6.02 -21.04 23.26
N ASP A 59 -5.11 -20.26 22.66
CA ASP A 59 -5.25 -18.82 22.45
C ASP A 59 -5.55 -18.47 20.98
N ALA A 60 -6.24 -19.41 20.28
CA ALA A 60 -6.65 -19.20 18.90
C ALA A 60 -7.54 -17.96 18.75
N PRO A 61 -7.33 -17.11 17.72
CA PRO A 61 -8.20 -16.00 17.44
C PRO A 61 -9.67 -16.41 17.38
N ASN A 62 -10.51 -15.73 18.14
CA ASN A 62 -11.91 -16.10 18.33
C ASN A 62 -12.80 -14.85 18.26
N THR A 63 -13.97 -15.00 17.62
CA THR A 63 -15.00 -13.96 17.55
C THR A 63 -16.35 -14.55 17.95
N LYS A 64 -17.29 -13.70 18.37
CA LYS A 64 -18.64 -14.15 18.76
C LYS A 64 -19.53 -14.22 17.53
N LEU A 65 -19.70 -15.40 16.95
CA LEU A 65 -20.62 -15.60 15.79
C LEU A 65 -22.07 -15.22 16.13
N GLU A 66 -22.45 -15.32 17.39
CA GLU A 66 -23.79 -14.94 17.88
C GLU A 66 -24.05 -13.44 17.81
N SER A 67 -22.99 -12.63 17.64
CA SER A 67 -23.13 -11.18 17.41
C SER A 67 -23.71 -10.87 16.05
N PHE A 68 -23.67 -11.81 15.11
CA PHE A 68 -24.20 -11.63 13.77
C PHE A 68 -25.66 -12.11 13.69
N ASN A 69 -26.42 -11.41 12.85
CA ASN A 69 -27.79 -11.84 12.56
C ASN A 69 -27.77 -13.26 11.94
N LYS A 70 -28.68 -14.13 12.36
CA LYS A 70 -28.76 -15.53 11.87
C LYS A 70 -28.95 -15.64 10.34
N THR A 71 -29.43 -14.59 9.70
CA THR A 71 -29.62 -14.53 8.24
C THR A 71 -28.46 -13.87 7.51
N MET A 72 -27.44 -13.40 8.23
CA MET A 72 -26.31 -12.69 7.64
C MET A 72 -25.45 -13.64 6.80
N PRO A 73 -25.13 -13.27 5.55
CA PRO A 73 -24.16 -14.02 4.75
C PRO A 73 -22.76 -13.96 5.37
N ILE A 74 -22.12 -15.12 5.49
CA ILE A 74 -20.77 -15.27 6.04
C ILE A 74 -19.94 -16.14 5.11
N LEU A 75 -18.72 -15.65 4.75
CA LEU A 75 -17.71 -16.42 4.04
C LEU A 75 -16.48 -16.64 4.92
N GLY A 76 -16.21 -17.87 5.32
CA GLY A 76 -14.94 -18.22 5.97
C GLY A 76 -13.87 -18.59 4.94
N ILE A 77 -12.68 -17.98 5.04
CA ILE A 77 -11.52 -18.29 4.18
C ILE A 77 -10.42 -18.92 5.03
N CYS A 78 -9.95 -20.10 4.66
CA CYS A 78 -8.87 -20.84 5.30
C CYS A 78 -9.15 -21.03 6.82
N TYR A 79 -8.48 -20.28 7.69
CA TYR A 79 -8.76 -20.29 9.12
C TYR A 79 -10.23 -19.96 9.43
N GLY A 80 -10.82 -18.98 8.75
CA GLY A 80 -12.24 -18.63 8.94
C GLY A 80 -13.17 -19.78 8.62
N ALA A 81 -12.89 -20.61 7.62
CA ALA A 81 -13.64 -21.82 7.31
C ALA A 81 -13.46 -22.89 8.42
N GLN A 82 -12.23 -23.13 8.85
CA GLN A 82 -11.92 -24.05 9.95
C GLN A 82 -12.59 -23.60 11.26
N TYR A 83 -12.60 -22.30 11.52
CA TYR A 83 -13.26 -21.70 12.67
C TYR A 83 -14.78 -21.98 12.68
N LEU A 84 -15.45 -21.81 11.53
CA LEU A 84 -16.87 -22.15 11.37
C LEU A 84 -17.11 -23.63 11.66
N VAL A 85 -16.36 -24.52 11.03
CA VAL A 85 -16.50 -25.97 11.23
C VAL A 85 -16.37 -26.35 12.70
N ARG A 86 -15.36 -25.83 13.39
CA ARG A 86 -15.14 -26.11 14.82
C ARG A 86 -16.27 -25.59 15.70
N ASN A 87 -16.77 -24.38 15.46
CA ASN A 87 -17.86 -23.79 16.25
C ASN A 87 -19.17 -24.57 16.14
N PHE A 88 -19.40 -25.22 14.99
CA PHE A 88 -20.58 -26.05 14.75
C PHE A 88 -20.37 -27.54 15.07
N GLY A 89 -19.24 -27.90 15.72
CA GLY A 89 -18.99 -29.25 16.22
C GLY A 89 -18.34 -30.21 15.21
N GLY A 90 -17.81 -29.70 14.11
CA GLY A 90 -16.99 -30.50 13.19
C GLY A 90 -15.56 -30.67 13.66
N VAL A 91 -14.75 -31.41 12.89
CA VAL A 91 -13.38 -31.77 13.24
C VAL A 91 -12.38 -31.14 12.29
N VAL A 92 -11.42 -30.42 12.88
CA VAL A 92 -10.25 -29.85 12.20
C VAL A 92 -9.01 -30.48 12.83
N GLU A 93 -8.14 -31.06 12.00
CA GLU A 93 -6.94 -31.77 12.44
C GLU A 93 -5.70 -31.22 11.73
N SER A 94 -4.54 -31.39 12.38
CA SER A 94 -3.28 -31.11 11.71
C SER A 94 -3.08 -32.05 10.53
N SER A 95 -2.83 -31.55 9.36
CA SER A 95 -2.57 -32.37 8.19
C SER A 95 -1.19 -33.02 8.27
N ASN A 96 -1.11 -34.31 7.95
CA ASN A 96 0.15 -35.05 7.82
C ASN A 96 0.97 -34.59 6.60
N LYS A 97 0.32 -33.93 5.62
CA LYS A 97 0.93 -33.28 4.48
C LYS A 97 0.64 -31.78 4.56
N ARG A 98 1.68 -30.96 4.56
CA ARG A 98 1.52 -29.51 4.44
C ARG A 98 1.01 -29.19 3.03
N GLU A 99 -0.13 -28.53 2.95
CA GLU A 99 -0.77 -28.19 1.68
C GLU A 99 -0.49 -26.71 1.38
N TYR A 100 0.62 -26.49 0.66
CA TYR A 100 1.05 -25.16 0.22
C TYR A 100 1.23 -25.13 -1.29
N GLY A 101 0.61 -24.16 -1.94
CA GLY A 101 0.79 -23.94 -3.37
C GLY A 101 -0.47 -24.16 -4.20
N ARG A 102 -0.25 -24.55 -5.45
CA ARG A 102 -1.31 -24.71 -6.44
C ARG A 102 -1.98 -26.06 -6.30
N ALA A 103 -3.31 -26.06 -6.25
CA ALA A 103 -4.16 -27.24 -6.37
C ALA A 103 -5.27 -26.96 -7.39
N ASN A 104 -5.90 -28.01 -7.91
CA ASN A 104 -7.04 -27.86 -8.81
C ASN A 104 -8.29 -28.42 -8.14
N LEU A 105 -9.42 -27.77 -8.33
CA LEU A 105 -10.72 -28.29 -7.91
C LEU A 105 -11.03 -29.54 -8.76
N SER A 106 -10.96 -30.72 -8.13
CA SER A 106 -11.30 -32.00 -8.75
C SER A 106 -12.81 -32.24 -8.81
N PHE A 107 -13.53 -31.65 -7.87
CA PHE A 107 -15.00 -31.61 -7.78
C PHE A 107 -15.44 -30.26 -7.23
N PHE A 108 -16.51 -29.72 -7.76
CA PHE A 108 -17.34 -28.71 -7.13
C PHE A 108 -18.80 -28.83 -7.63
N ASP A 109 -19.71 -28.40 -6.78
CA ASP A 109 -21.15 -28.35 -7.08
C ASP A 109 -21.41 -27.11 -7.96
N ASP A 110 -21.61 -27.34 -9.25
CA ASP A 110 -21.82 -26.28 -10.25
C ASP A 110 -23.24 -25.67 -10.18
N GLU A 111 -24.18 -26.30 -9.50
CA GLU A 111 -25.50 -25.73 -9.19
C GLU A 111 -25.44 -24.79 -7.97
N ASN A 112 -24.37 -24.84 -7.18
CA ASN A 112 -24.21 -23.97 -6.02
C ASN A 112 -23.90 -22.52 -6.42
N PRO A 113 -24.65 -21.51 -5.94
CA PRO A 113 -24.47 -20.12 -6.34
C PRO A 113 -23.04 -19.60 -6.14
N LEU A 114 -22.25 -20.16 -5.18
CA LEU A 114 -20.88 -19.73 -4.92
C LEU A 114 -19.95 -20.09 -6.09
N PHE A 115 -20.23 -21.16 -6.84
CA PHE A 115 -19.42 -21.63 -7.96
C PHE A 115 -20.01 -21.30 -9.34
N GLU A 116 -21.03 -20.45 -9.40
CA GLU A 116 -21.60 -19.99 -10.66
C GLU A 116 -20.51 -19.38 -11.57
N ASN A 117 -20.42 -19.84 -12.82
CA ASN A 117 -19.44 -19.44 -13.83
C ASN A 117 -17.95 -19.71 -13.45
N VAL A 118 -17.68 -20.59 -12.51
CA VAL A 118 -16.34 -21.14 -12.24
C VAL A 118 -16.04 -22.24 -13.23
N LYS A 119 -14.82 -22.27 -13.76
CA LYS A 119 -14.41 -23.26 -14.77
C LYS A 119 -14.12 -24.61 -14.12
N SER A 120 -14.41 -25.68 -14.86
CA SER A 120 -13.99 -27.03 -14.45
C SER A 120 -12.48 -27.09 -14.27
N ASN A 121 -12.03 -27.80 -13.23
CA ASN A 121 -10.61 -27.95 -12.89
C ASN A 121 -9.88 -26.61 -12.60
N SER A 122 -10.62 -25.61 -12.10
CA SER A 122 -10.07 -24.31 -11.73
C SER A 122 -8.94 -24.44 -10.72
N GLN A 123 -7.83 -23.73 -10.96
CA GLN A 123 -6.70 -23.68 -10.04
C GLN A 123 -7.02 -22.80 -8.85
N VAL A 124 -6.72 -23.30 -7.64
CA VAL A 124 -6.85 -22.61 -6.36
C VAL A 124 -5.52 -22.58 -5.60
N TRP A 125 -5.36 -21.64 -4.69
CA TRP A 125 -4.16 -21.50 -3.86
C TRP A 125 -4.42 -22.04 -2.45
N MET A 126 -3.68 -23.07 -2.06
CA MET A 126 -3.68 -23.64 -0.72
C MET A 126 -2.55 -23.05 0.12
N SER A 127 -2.83 -22.77 1.41
CA SER A 127 -1.83 -22.24 2.35
C SER A 127 -2.25 -22.57 3.78
N HIS A 128 -2.26 -23.85 4.16
CA HIS A 128 -2.71 -24.27 5.48
C HIS A 128 -1.95 -25.50 6.00
N ALA A 129 -1.81 -25.58 7.34
CA ALA A 129 -1.24 -26.71 8.06
C ALA A 129 -2.32 -27.62 8.63
N ASP A 130 -3.49 -27.07 8.99
CA ASP A 130 -4.65 -27.81 9.48
C ASP A 130 -5.66 -28.01 8.35
N THR A 131 -6.35 -29.15 8.35
CA THR A 131 -7.37 -29.51 7.35
C THR A 131 -8.72 -29.82 7.99
N ILE A 132 -9.80 -29.50 7.29
CA ILE A 132 -11.16 -29.86 7.71
C ILE A 132 -11.38 -31.34 7.45
N LYS A 133 -11.44 -32.13 8.52
CA LYS A 133 -11.58 -33.58 8.44
C LYS A 133 -13.03 -34.03 8.34
N ASN A 134 -13.87 -33.55 9.27
CA ASN A 134 -15.27 -33.94 9.31
C ASN A 134 -16.14 -32.66 9.38
N LEU A 135 -17.09 -32.59 8.45
CA LEU A 135 -18.13 -31.56 8.46
C LEU A 135 -19.27 -31.98 9.44
N PRO A 136 -19.92 -31.01 10.13
CA PRO A 136 -21.16 -31.29 10.86
C PRO A 136 -22.28 -31.75 9.90
N SER A 137 -23.32 -32.42 10.45
CA SER A 137 -24.40 -33.04 9.67
C SER A 137 -25.25 -32.07 8.83
N ASN A 138 -25.23 -30.81 9.19
CA ASN A 138 -25.95 -29.74 8.46
C ASN A 138 -25.04 -28.95 7.51
N PHE A 139 -23.85 -29.46 7.20
CA PHE A 139 -22.90 -28.87 6.24
C PHE A 139 -22.83 -29.73 4.99
N ASP A 140 -23.04 -29.11 3.85
CA ASP A 140 -22.93 -29.74 2.55
C ASP A 140 -21.53 -29.49 1.99
N LYS A 141 -20.82 -30.53 1.60
CA LYS A 141 -19.57 -30.43 0.86
C LYS A 141 -19.86 -29.92 -0.54
N ILE A 142 -19.30 -28.78 -0.94
CA ILE A 142 -19.54 -28.16 -2.25
C ILE A 142 -18.28 -28.11 -3.14
N ALA A 143 -17.08 -28.43 -2.62
CA ALA A 143 -15.89 -28.63 -3.45
C ALA A 143 -14.84 -29.50 -2.77
N SER A 144 -13.99 -30.16 -3.61
CA SER A 144 -12.80 -30.92 -3.19
C SER A 144 -11.65 -30.70 -4.16
N THR A 145 -10.41 -30.97 -3.69
CA THR A 145 -9.22 -31.16 -4.53
C THR A 145 -8.77 -32.61 -4.45
N SER A 146 -7.68 -32.99 -5.15
CA SER A 146 -7.11 -34.33 -5.03
C SER A 146 -6.65 -34.70 -3.61
N ASP A 147 -6.24 -33.70 -2.81
CA ASP A 147 -5.63 -33.87 -1.50
C ASP A 147 -6.53 -33.38 -0.35
N VAL A 148 -7.48 -32.47 -0.62
CA VAL A 148 -8.41 -31.87 0.35
C VAL A 148 -9.84 -32.27 0.03
N GLU A 149 -10.41 -33.15 0.83
CA GLU A 149 -11.78 -33.64 0.63
C GLU A 149 -12.82 -32.53 0.84
N ASN A 150 -12.66 -31.70 1.88
CA ASN A 150 -13.57 -30.62 2.24
C ASN A 150 -12.94 -29.26 1.89
N ALA A 151 -12.67 -29.04 0.58
CA ALA A 151 -12.08 -27.79 0.09
C ALA A 151 -13.05 -26.62 0.16
N ALA A 152 -14.36 -26.87 0.08
CA ALA A 152 -15.41 -25.90 0.35
C ALA A 152 -16.67 -26.57 0.89
N PHE A 153 -17.44 -25.81 1.69
CA PHE A 153 -18.71 -26.22 2.23
C PHE A 153 -19.73 -25.08 2.27
N HIS A 154 -21.00 -25.48 2.36
CA HIS A 154 -22.14 -24.60 2.58
C HIS A 154 -22.92 -25.10 3.81
N ILE A 155 -23.38 -24.23 4.69
CA ILE A 155 -24.27 -24.60 5.79
C ILE A 155 -25.70 -24.57 5.28
N SER A 156 -26.35 -25.74 5.26
CA SER A 156 -27.68 -25.95 4.69
C SER A 156 -28.69 -24.92 5.21
N GLN A 157 -29.53 -24.37 4.32
CA GLN A 157 -30.55 -23.36 4.61
C GLN A 157 -30.05 -22.03 5.17
N THR A 158 -28.79 -21.71 4.94
CA THR A 158 -28.16 -20.42 5.33
C THR A 158 -27.39 -19.84 4.15
N ASN A 159 -26.87 -18.60 4.31
CA ASN A 159 -25.91 -17.99 3.39
C ASN A 159 -24.49 -18.04 3.97
N ILE A 160 -24.14 -19.13 4.66
CA ILE A 160 -22.82 -19.30 5.28
C ILE A 160 -22.00 -20.33 4.50
N TYR A 161 -20.83 -19.90 4.04
CA TYR A 161 -19.91 -20.68 3.22
C TYR A 161 -18.52 -20.73 3.82
N GLY A 162 -17.78 -21.77 3.52
CA GLY A 162 -16.38 -21.88 3.89
C GLY A 162 -15.52 -22.39 2.74
N LEU A 163 -14.35 -21.76 2.57
CA LEU A 163 -13.33 -22.13 1.60
C LEU A 163 -12.03 -22.43 2.33
N GLN A 164 -11.47 -23.63 2.14
CA GLN A 164 -10.17 -23.98 2.71
C GLN A 164 -9.02 -23.31 1.95
N PHE A 165 -9.23 -22.96 0.69
CA PHE A 165 -8.28 -22.26 -0.18
C PHE A 165 -8.47 -20.74 -0.14
N HIS A 166 -7.53 -20.02 -0.74
CA HIS A 166 -7.49 -18.56 -0.80
C HIS A 166 -7.96 -18.03 -2.18
N PRO A 167 -9.24 -17.66 -2.35
CA PRO A 167 -9.74 -17.12 -3.61
C PRO A 167 -9.16 -15.73 -3.94
N GLU A 168 -8.71 -14.98 -2.95
CA GLU A 168 -8.16 -13.64 -3.07
C GLU A 168 -6.78 -13.58 -3.73
N VAL A 169 -6.04 -14.69 -3.69
CA VAL A 169 -4.68 -14.76 -4.20
C VAL A 169 -4.68 -14.88 -5.73
N PHE A 170 -3.76 -14.18 -6.39
CA PHE A 170 -3.63 -14.16 -7.86
C PHE A 170 -3.56 -15.55 -8.51
N HIS A 171 -3.00 -16.52 -7.80
CA HIS A 171 -2.89 -17.91 -8.29
C HIS A 171 -4.20 -18.70 -8.27
N SER A 172 -5.28 -18.19 -7.68
CA SER A 172 -6.63 -18.76 -7.77
C SER A 172 -7.30 -18.20 -9.02
N SER A 173 -7.32 -18.99 -10.11
CA SER A 173 -7.68 -18.53 -11.45
C SER A 173 -9.07 -17.91 -11.54
N ASP A 174 -10.08 -18.53 -10.91
CA ASP A 174 -11.45 -18.02 -10.86
C ASP A 174 -11.80 -17.42 -9.46
N GLY A 175 -10.77 -17.09 -8.64
CA GLY A 175 -10.95 -16.60 -7.29
C GLY A 175 -11.78 -15.32 -7.22
N LEU A 176 -11.57 -14.38 -8.15
CA LEU A 176 -12.39 -13.16 -8.23
C LEU A 176 -13.86 -13.47 -8.55
N GLN A 177 -14.14 -14.48 -9.38
CA GLN A 177 -15.50 -14.92 -9.69
C GLN A 177 -16.19 -15.48 -8.44
N ILE A 178 -15.50 -16.31 -7.66
CA ILE A 178 -16.02 -16.87 -6.39
C ILE A 178 -16.33 -15.73 -5.40
N ILE A 179 -15.42 -14.77 -5.24
CA ILE A 179 -15.64 -13.61 -4.37
C ILE A 179 -16.83 -12.79 -4.88
N LYS A 180 -16.95 -12.57 -6.20
CA LYS A 180 -18.09 -11.87 -6.80
C LYS A 180 -19.41 -12.59 -6.51
N ASN A 181 -19.45 -13.90 -6.66
CA ASN A 181 -20.64 -14.69 -6.39
C ASN A 181 -21.09 -14.54 -4.95
N PHE A 182 -20.17 -14.60 -3.98
CA PHE A 182 -20.51 -14.37 -2.58
C PHE A 182 -20.96 -12.93 -2.33
N VAL A 183 -20.15 -11.94 -2.72
CA VAL A 183 -20.34 -10.54 -2.33
C VAL A 183 -21.51 -9.91 -3.06
N VAL A 184 -21.63 -10.13 -4.37
CA VAL A 184 -22.64 -9.47 -5.23
C VAL A 184 -23.91 -10.32 -5.35
N ASN A 185 -23.79 -11.61 -5.69
CA ASN A 185 -24.94 -12.43 -6.01
C ASN A 185 -25.64 -12.96 -4.75
N ILE A 186 -24.89 -13.51 -3.77
CA ILE A 186 -25.44 -14.09 -2.54
C ILE A 186 -25.73 -13.01 -1.50
N SER A 187 -24.77 -12.15 -1.20
CA SER A 187 -24.90 -11.11 -0.17
C SER A 187 -25.62 -9.87 -0.65
N GLN A 188 -25.76 -9.68 -1.98
CA GLN A 188 -26.39 -8.52 -2.60
C GLN A 188 -25.81 -7.18 -2.13
N CYS A 189 -24.48 -7.13 -1.91
CA CYS A 189 -23.80 -5.89 -1.57
C CYS A 189 -23.91 -4.88 -2.73
N SER A 190 -24.01 -3.59 -2.39
CA SER A 190 -24.08 -2.51 -3.38
C SER A 190 -22.74 -2.38 -4.12
N THR A 191 -22.81 -2.19 -5.45
CA THR A 191 -21.66 -1.98 -6.32
C THR A 191 -21.46 -0.51 -6.70
N ASP A 192 -21.78 0.39 -5.79
CA ASP A 192 -21.77 1.85 -5.97
C ASP A 192 -20.50 2.54 -5.45
N TRP A 193 -19.55 1.78 -4.93
CA TRP A 193 -18.24 2.27 -4.53
C TRP A 193 -17.36 2.56 -5.76
N THR A 194 -17.59 3.71 -6.36
CA THR A 194 -16.87 4.16 -7.56
C THR A 194 -16.02 5.40 -7.24
N PRO A 195 -14.97 5.71 -8.04
CA PRO A 195 -14.21 6.94 -7.86
C PRO A 195 -15.09 8.20 -7.83
N GLY A 196 -16.11 8.28 -8.70
CA GLY A 196 -17.04 9.41 -8.74
C GLY A 196 -17.86 9.53 -7.47
N SER A 197 -18.52 8.46 -7.02
CA SER A 197 -19.32 8.47 -5.80
C SER A 197 -18.48 8.78 -4.56
N PHE A 198 -17.23 8.31 -4.53
CA PHE A 198 -16.28 8.66 -3.48
C PHE A 198 -15.94 10.15 -3.49
N VAL A 199 -15.66 10.75 -4.65
CA VAL A 199 -15.36 12.19 -4.78
C VAL A 199 -16.51 13.03 -4.25
N ASP A 200 -17.74 12.75 -4.69
CA ASP A 200 -18.92 13.53 -4.29
C ASP A 200 -19.19 13.43 -2.79
N SER A 201 -19.14 12.23 -2.23
CA SER A 201 -19.33 11.99 -0.80
C SER A 201 -18.21 12.63 0.04
N SER A 202 -16.94 12.52 -0.40
CA SER A 202 -15.80 13.12 0.30
C SER A 202 -15.88 14.63 0.32
N ILE A 203 -16.20 15.28 -0.81
CA ILE A 203 -16.38 16.73 -0.88
C ILE A 203 -17.49 17.19 0.08
N SER A 204 -18.62 16.48 0.09
CA SER A 204 -19.73 16.79 1.01
C SER A 204 -19.32 16.65 2.49
N ASN A 205 -18.65 15.56 2.83
CA ASN A 205 -18.17 15.30 4.19
C ASN A 205 -17.14 16.35 4.65
N ILE A 206 -16.18 16.70 3.79
CA ILE A 206 -15.17 17.72 4.08
C ILE A 206 -15.85 19.07 4.33
N LYS A 207 -16.81 19.49 3.47
CA LYS A 207 -17.59 20.73 3.65
C LYS A 207 -18.32 20.76 4.98
N ASN A 208 -18.98 19.67 5.35
CA ASN A 208 -19.71 19.58 6.61
C ASN A 208 -18.80 19.61 7.83
N GLN A 209 -17.62 18.99 7.75
CA GLN A 209 -16.68 18.88 8.86
C GLN A 209 -15.87 20.16 9.07
N VAL A 210 -15.40 20.77 7.99
CA VAL A 210 -14.49 21.93 8.03
C VAL A 210 -15.26 23.26 8.01
N GLY A 211 -16.36 23.33 7.28
CA GLY A 211 -17.12 24.57 7.09
C GLY A 211 -16.26 25.66 6.42
N ASN A 212 -16.21 26.82 7.07
CA ASN A 212 -15.43 27.98 6.60
C ASN A 212 -14.03 28.09 7.23
N GLN A 213 -13.60 27.08 8.00
CA GLN A 213 -12.30 27.07 8.66
C GLN A 213 -11.17 26.81 7.67
N LYS A 214 -9.94 27.17 8.05
CA LYS A 214 -8.76 26.99 7.22
C LYS A 214 -8.08 25.65 7.51
N VAL A 215 -7.60 25.06 6.45
CA VAL A 215 -6.87 23.78 6.45
C VAL A 215 -5.46 24.00 5.92
N VAL A 216 -4.47 23.46 6.60
CA VAL A 216 -3.09 23.37 6.09
C VAL A 216 -2.78 21.95 5.67
N LEU A 217 -2.08 21.78 4.56
CA LEU A 217 -1.66 20.48 4.01
C LEU A 217 -0.19 20.53 3.60
N GLY A 218 0.62 19.61 4.13
CA GLY A 218 1.96 19.35 3.63
C GLY A 218 1.91 18.56 2.32
N LEU A 219 2.43 19.13 1.24
CA LEU A 219 2.58 18.44 -0.03
C LEU A 219 3.94 17.74 -0.10
N SER A 220 3.93 16.50 -0.56
CA SER A 220 5.16 15.71 -0.81
C SER A 220 5.50 15.58 -2.29
N GLY A 221 4.68 16.15 -3.18
CA GLY A 221 4.78 15.89 -4.62
C GLY A 221 4.30 14.47 -5.03
N GLY A 222 3.86 13.65 -4.09
CA GLY A 222 3.34 12.32 -4.32
C GLY A 222 1.85 12.32 -4.69
N VAL A 223 1.37 11.22 -5.28
CA VAL A 223 -0.03 11.10 -5.74
C VAL A 223 -1.03 11.28 -4.61
N ASP A 224 -0.75 10.74 -3.40
CA ASP A 224 -1.69 10.78 -2.28
C ASP A 224 -1.93 12.21 -1.79
N SER A 225 -0.86 12.96 -1.51
CA SER A 225 -0.96 14.36 -1.10
C SER A 225 -1.62 15.23 -2.20
N SER A 226 -1.39 14.90 -3.48
CA SER A 226 -2.02 15.61 -4.61
C SER A 226 -3.52 15.37 -4.67
N VAL A 227 -3.96 14.12 -4.52
CA VAL A 227 -5.40 13.77 -4.53
C VAL A 227 -6.09 14.36 -3.30
N ALA A 228 -5.47 14.30 -2.11
CA ALA A 228 -5.99 14.96 -0.92
C ALA A 228 -6.15 16.47 -1.12
N ALA A 229 -5.14 17.13 -1.72
CA ALA A 229 -5.18 18.56 -2.03
C ALA A 229 -6.35 18.92 -2.97
N LEU A 230 -6.56 18.14 -4.04
CA LEU A 230 -7.64 18.41 -4.98
C LEU A 230 -9.04 18.19 -4.37
N LEU A 231 -9.23 17.15 -3.56
CA LEU A 231 -10.49 16.92 -2.83
C LEU A 231 -10.80 18.07 -1.88
N LEU A 232 -9.80 18.48 -1.10
CA LEU A 232 -9.91 19.62 -0.18
C LEU A 232 -10.17 20.92 -0.94
N HIS A 233 -9.42 21.18 -2.01
CA HIS A 233 -9.62 22.38 -2.83
C HIS A 233 -11.03 22.45 -3.45
N LYS A 234 -11.54 21.36 -3.99
CA LYS A 234 -12.93 21.28 -4.47
C LYS A 234 -13.98 21.48 -3.37
N ALA A 235 -13.65 21.11 -2.14
CA ALA A 235 -14.55 21.24 -0.99
C ALA A 235 -14.54 22.65 -0.38
N ILE A 236 -13.36 23.23 -0.11
CA ILE A 236 -13.20 24.46 0.69
C ILE A 236 -12.46 25.60 -0.06
N GLY A 237 -12.06 25.38 -1.31
CA GLY A 237 -11.45 26.39 -2.18
C GLY A 237 -10.24 27.09 -1.57
N PRO A 238 -10.23 28.43 -1.46
CA PRO A 238 -9.09 29.20 -0.99
C PRO A 238 -8.74 29.00 0.49
N ASN A 239 -9.61 28.36 1.27
CA ASN A 239 -9.33 28.04 2.67
C ASN A 239 -8.34 26.88 2.82
N LEU A 240 -7.98 26.21 1.74
CA LEU A 240 -6.87 25.26 1.72
C LEU A 240 -5.55 26.00 1.50
N HIS A 241 -4.60 25.80 2.40
CA HIS A 241 -3.23 26.30 2.31
C HIS A 241 -2.27 25.10 2.18
N CYS A 242 -1.62 24.98 1.04
CA CYS A 242 -0.65 23.91 0.79
C CYS A 242 0.76 24.44 1.04
N ILE A 243 1.59 23.64 1.71
CA ILE A 243 3.00 23.93 1.98
C ILE A 243 3.85 22.84 1.33
N PHE A 244 4.78 23.23 0.46
CA PHE A 244 5.75 22.31 -0.14
C PHE A 244 7.15 22.73 0.27
N VAL A 245 7.86 21.83 0.95
CA VAL A 245 9.19 22.10 1.53
C VAL A 245 10.26 21.51 0.64
N ASP A 246 11.20 22.36 0.21
CA ASP A 246 12.47 21.92 -0.36
C ASP A 246 13.46 21.62 0.78
N ASN A 247 13.67 20.35 1.01
CA ASN A 247 14.60 19.85 2.02
C ASN A 247 16.03 19.66 1.48
N GLY A 248 16.30 20.05 0.22
CA GLY A 248 17.57 19.83 -0.44
C GLY A 248 17.84 18.37 -0.86
N LEU A 249 16.93 17.44 -0.53
CA LEU A 249 17.05 16.02 -0.84
C LEU A 249 16.05 15.57 -1.92
N LEU A 250 15.41 16.53 -2.58
CA LEU A 250 14.52 16.29 -3.71
C LEU A 250 15.33 15.91 -4.96
N ARG A 251 14.66 15.36 -5.98
CA ARG A 251 15.26 15.13 -7.30
C ARG A 251 15.62 16.47 -7.96
N LYS A 252 16.49 16.41 -8.94
CA LYS A 252 16.88 17.61 -9.72
C LYS A 252 15.65 18.30 -10.31
N ASN A 253 15.52 19.61 -10.10
CA ASN A 253 14.44 20.48 -10.54
C ASN A 253 13.03 20.12 -10.00
N GLU A 254 12.94 19.19 -9.06
CA GLU A 254 11.66 18.70 -8.56
C GLU A 254 10.85 19.77 -7.84
N PHE A 255 11.52 20.65 -7.09
CA PHE A 255 10.86 21.72 -6.36
C PHE A 255 10.09 22.67 -7.29
N GLU A 256 10.77 23.17 -8.31
CA GLU A 256 10.20 24.09 -9.30
C GLU A 256 9.12 23.42 -10.17
N ASP A 257 9.38 22.17 -10.59
CA ASP A 257 8.44 21.42 -11.43
C ASP A 257 7.13 21.11 -10.68
N VAL A 258 7.22 20.72 -9.41
CA VAL A 258 6.05 20.45 -8.56
C VAL A 258 5.25 21.74 -8.30
N LEU A 259 5.90 22.84 -7.96
CA LEU A 259 5.21 24.12 -7.75
C LEU A 259 4.42 24.54 -8.99
N LYS A 260 5.04 24.52 -10.17
CA LYS A 260 4.37 24.86 -11.45
C LYS A 260 3.17 23.96 -11.74
N GLN A 261 3.29 22.65 -11.47
CA GLN A 261 2.20 21.70 -11.66
C GLN A 261 1.00 22.03 -10.77
N TYR A 262 1.25 22.33 -9.50
CA TYR A 262 0.17 22.63 -8.56
C TYR A 262 -0.47 24.01 -8.76
N GLU A 263 0.31 25.01 -9.17
CA GLU A 263 -0.21 26.31 -9.57
C GLU A 263 -1.19 26.17 -10.75
N SER A 264 -0.86 25.29 -11.72
CA SER A 264 -1.75 25.02 -12.86
C SER A 264 -3.07 24.37 -12.48
N LEU A 265 -3.14 23.71 -11.29
CA LEU A 265 -4.36 23.13 -10.72
C LEU A 265 -5.16 24.13 -9.87
N GLY A 266 -4.72 25.38 -9.77
CA GLY A 266 -5.38 26.43 -8.99
C GLY A 266 -5.22 26.30 -7.47
N LEU A 267 -4.26 25.50 -7.01
CA LEU A 267 -3.99 25.31 -5.58
C LEU A 267 -3.27 26.53 -4.98
N ASN A 268 -3.69 26.95 -3.79
CA ASN A 268 -2.97 27.93 -2.98
C ASN A 268 -1.76 27.25 -2.34
N ILE A 269 -0.60 27.34 -2.99
CA ILE A 269 0.62 26.65 -2.57
C ILE A 269 1.72 27.64 -2.21
N LYS A 270 2.40 27.38 -1.08
CA LYS A 270 3.61 28.07 -0.65
C LYS A 270 4.81 27.12 -0.74
N GLY A 271 5.77 27.45 -1.59
CA GLY A 271 7.08 26.78 -1.60
C GLY A 271 7.97 27.36 -0.50
N VAL A 272 8.65 26.48 0.22
CA VAL A 272 9.56 26.85 1.33
C VAL A 272 10.92 26.23 1.08
N ASP A 273 11.94 27.06 0.82
CA ASP A 273 13.33 26.60 0.75
C ASP A 273 13.87 26.47 2.18
N ALA A 274 14.16 25.26 2.61
CA ALA A 274 14.70 24.91 3.92
C ALA A 274 15.98 24.09 3.84
N LYS A 275 16.65 24.02 2.67
CA LYS A 275 17.82 23.19 2.39
C LYS A 275 18.88 23.29 3.50
N GLU A 276 19.22 24.53 3.87
CA GLU A 276 20.26 24.79 4.87
C GLU A 276 19.94 24.19 6.25
N GLU A 277 18.65 24.25 6.64
CA GLU A 277 18.20 23.68 7.93
C GLU A 277 18.34 22.15 7.92
N PHE A 278 17.99 21.49 6.81
CA PHE A 278 18.16 20.05 6.66
C PHE A 278 19.64 19.65 6.58
N TYR A 279 20.45 20.35 5.81
CA TYR A 279 21.87 20.05 5.71
C TYR A 279 22.56 20.17 7.07
N LYS A 280 22.21 21.20 7.84
CA LYS A 280 22.72 21.38 9.21
C LYS A 280 22.31 20.25 10.14
N SER A 281 21.07 19.78 10.05
CA SER A 281 20.57 18.69 10.91
C SER A 281 21.16 17.33 10.57
N LEU A 282 21.66 17.15 9.33
CA LEU A 282 22.23 15.92 8.83
C LEU A 282 23.77 15.84 8.95
N LEU A 283 24.41 16.93 9.33
CA LEU A 283 25.87 17.01 9.41
C LEU A 283 26.44 15.95 10.37
N GLY A 284 27.37 15.12 9.87
CA GLY A 284 28.02 14.04 10.63
C GLY A 284 27.15 12.80 10.85
N LEU A 285 25.94 12.74 10.34
CA LEU A 285 25.08 11.57 10.47
C LEU A 285 25.33 10.58 9.33
N SER A 286 25.63 9.34 9.69
CA SER A 286 25.82 8.22 8.76
C SER A 286 24.87 7.05 8.99
N ASP A 287 24.28 6.95 10.19
CA ASP A 287 23.31 5.92 10.53
C ASP A 287 21.96 6.22 9.85
N PRO A 288 21.34 5.25 9.12
CA PRO A 288 20.11 5.45 8.38
C PRO A 288 18.93 5.90 9.25
N GLU A 289 18.82 5.36 10.46
CA GLU A 289 17.71 5.68 11.35
C GLU A 289 17.86 7.08 11.96
N LEU A 290 19.09 7.48 12.28
CA LEU A 290 19.38 8.85 12.73
C LEU A 290 19.10 9.87 11.64
N LYS A 291 19.48 9.58 10.38
CA LYS A 291 19.13 10.43 9.22
C LYS A 291 17.62 10.59 9.09
N ARG A 292 16.85 9.49 9.11
CA ARG A 292 15.38 9.53 9.02
C ARG A 292 14.76 10.38 10.12
N LYS A 293 15.22 10.22 11.38
CA LYS A 293 14.75 11.01 12.52
C LYS A 293 15.08 12.48 12.37
N ALA A 294 16.29 12.82 11.94
CA ALA A 294 16.71 14.21 11.72
C ALA A 294 15.86 14.86 10.62
N ILE A 295 15.68 14.19 9.49
CA ILE A 295 14.85 14.68 8.37
C ILE A 295 13.39 14.88 8.84
N GLY A 296 12.81 13.87 9.50
CA GLY A 296 11.44 13.95 9.99
C GLY A 296 11.22 15.09 10.99
N LYS A 297 12.13 15.23 11.96
CA LYS A 297 12.06 16.32 12.93
C LYS A 297 12.17 17.70 12.26
N THR A 298 13.17 17.90 11.42
CA THR A 298 13.37 19.19 10.72
C THR A 298 12.15 19.54 9.85
N PHE A 299 11.56 18.53 9.18
CA PHE A 299 10.35 18.72 8.38
C PHE A 299 9.20 19.24 9.27
N ILE A 300 8.98 18.62 10.44
CA ILE A 300 7.93 19.04 11.38
C ILE A 300 8.18 20.47 11.86
N ASP A 301 9.42 20.80 12.25
CA ASP A 301 9.79 22.13 12.75
C ASP A 301 9.56 23.23 11.68
N VAL A 302 9.94 22.96 10.42
CA VAL A 302 9.70 23.87 9.29
C VAL A 302 8.21 23.99 9.00
N PHE A 303 7.50 22.87 8.95
CA PHE A 303 6.07 22.86 8.65
C PHE A 303 5.26 23.59 9.71
N ASP A 304 5.57 23.38 11.00
CA ASP A 304 4.91 24.05 12.12
C ASP A 304 5.12 25.57 12.06
N ARG A 305 6.35 26.01 11.83
CA ARG A 305 6.67 27.44 11.64
C ARG A 305 5.84 28.06 10.52
N GLU A 306 5.75 27.40 9.39
CA GLU A 306 5.00 27.88 8.22
C GLU A 306 3.49 27.86 8.46
N ALA A 307 2.97 26.80 9.06
CA ALA A 307 1.56 26.69 9.44
C ALA A 307 1.14 27.79 10.43
N ASN A 308 1.96 28.07 11.44
CA ASN A 308 1.71 29.14 12.42
C ASN A 308 1.78 30.55 11.81
N SER A 309 2.43 30.72 10.64
CA SER A 309 2.42 31.99 9.91
C SER A 309 1.07 32.30 9.25
N ILE A 310 0.22 31.29 9.08
CA ILE A 310 -1.10 31.41 8.49
C ILE A 310 -2.09 31.67 9.63
N LYS A 311 -2.75 32.86 9.62
CA LYS A 311 -3.72 33.22 10.66
C LYS A 311 -4.93 32.27 10.65
N GLU A 312 -5.36 31.85 11.84
CA GLU A 312 -6.62 31.11 12.05
C GLU A 312 -6.67 29.76 11.28
N VAL A 313 -5.61 28.97 11.38
CA VAL A 313 -5.62 27.58 10.91
C VAL A 313 -6.19 26.70 12.02
N ASP A 314 -7.21 25.91 11.69
CA ASP A 314 -7.87 25.01 12.65
C ASP A 314 -7.56 23.54 12.34
N TRP A 315 -7.21 23.21 11.10
CA TRP A 315 -7.10 21.84 10.62
C TRP A 315 -5.77 21.55 9.95
N LEU A 316 -5.23 20.37 10.25
CA LEU A 316 -4.16 19.75 9.47
C LEU A 316 -4.73 18.63 8.62
N ALA A 317 -4.50 18.68 7.31
CA ALA A 317 -4.82 17.59 6.42
C ALA A 317 -3.64 16.62 6.27
N GLN A 318 -3.93 15.33 6.24
CA GLN A 318 -2.96 14.26 6.02
C GLN A 318 -3.40 13.37 4.86
N GLY A 319 -2.43 12.91 4.07
CA GLY A 319 -2.63 12.00 2.96
C GLY A 319 -2.63 10.52 3.37
N THR A 320 -3.00 10.20 4.61
CA THR A 320 -3.12 8.84 5.13
C THR A 320 -4.05 8.02 4.27
N ILE A 321 -3.63 6.82 3.88
CA ILE A 321 -4.44 5.86 3.10
C ILE A 321 -4.81 4.64 3.95
N TYR A 322 -5.73 3.82 3.47
CA TYR A 322 -6.31 2.72 4.25
C TYR A 322 -5.26 1.70 4.75
N PRO A 323 -4.25 1.27 3.98
CA PRO A 323 -3.17 0.42 4.48
C PRO A 323 -2.42 0.99 5.68
N ASP A 324 -2.19 2.32 5.72
CA ASP A 324 -1.50 2.97 6.83
C ASP A 324 -2.29 2.82 8.14
N ILE A 325 -3.63 2.90 8.07
CA ILE A 325 -4.51 2.71 9.23
C ILE A 325 -4.50 1.26 9.71
N ILE A 326 -4.63 0.30 8.79
CA ILE A 326 -4.63 -1.13 9.14
C ILE A 326 -3.32 -1.53 9.81
N GLU A 327 -2.19 -1.07 9.27
CA GLU A 327 -0.85 -1.35 9.82
C GLU A 327 -0.64 -0.71 11.21
N SER A 328 -1.31 0.41 11.51
CA SER A 328 -1.22 1.08 12.82
C SER A 328 -2.05 0.38 13.91
N VAL A 329 -3.11 -0.32 13.54
CA VAL A 329 -4.00 -1.07 14.45
C VAL A 329 -3.58 -2.53 14.51
N SER A 330 -2.28 -2.82 14.55
CA SER A 330 -1.77 -4.20 14.59
C SER A 330 -2.44 -5.00 15.71
N VAL A 331 -3.07 -6.11 15.34
CA VAL A 331 -3.51 -7.15 16.26
C VAL A 331 -2.26 -7.69 16.97
N ASN A 332 -2.29 -7.86 18.28
CA ASN A 332 -1.23 -8.49 19.05
C ASN A 332 -0.99 -9.91 18.50
N GLY A 333 -0.08 -10.05 17.57
CA GLY A 333 0.38 -11.27 16.95
C GLY A 333 1.89 -11.19 16.70
N PRO A 334 2.58 -12.31 16.41
CA PRO A 334 4.03 -12.35 16.25
C PRO A 334 4.57 -11.59 15.02
N SER A 335 3.72 -10.91 14.26
CA SER A 335 4.17 -10.02 13.20
C SER A 335 4.70 -8.72 13.80
N VAL A 336 6.03 -8.58 13.76
CA VAL A 336 6.74 -7.36 14.13
C VAL A 336 6.17 -6.18 13.34
N THR A 337 5.82 -5.09 14.03
CA THR A 337 5.43 -3.80 13.42
C THR A 337 6.56 -3.33 12.50
N ILE A 338 6.40 -3.49 11.19
CA ILE A 338 7.47 -3.27 10.21
C ILE A 338 7.66 -1.79 9.86
N LYS A 339 6.73 -0.90 10.23
CA LYS A 339 6.81 0.52 9.88
C LYS A 339 6.50 1.44 11.05
N SER A 340 7.56 2.09 11.56
CA SER A 340 7.50 3.24 12.48
C SER A 340 7.41 4.60 11.73
N HIS A 341 7.10 4.63 10.43
CA HIS A 341 7.45 5.76 9.56
C HIS A 341 6.28 6.53 8.94
N HIS A 342 5.05 6.12 9.15
CA HIS A 342 3.90 6.94 8.76
C HIS A 342 3.34 7.62 10.01
N ASN A 343 3.08 8.93 9.92
CA ASN A 343 2.58 9.84 10.97
C ASN A 343 1.23 9.44 11.61
N VAL A 344 0.97 8.17 11.82
CA VAL A 344 -0.20 7.65 12.52
C VAL A 344 -0.04 7.74 14.05
N GLY A 345 1.10 8.25 14.52
CA GLY A 345 1.46 8.36 15.94
C GLY A 345 1.20 9.70 16.60
N GLY A 346 0.43 10.58 15.99
CA GLY A 346 0.06 11.86 16.58
C GLY A 346 1.02 13.01 16.25
N LEU A 347 0.43 14.20 16.07
CA LEU A 347 1.15 15.46 16.05
C LEU A 347 1.86 15.66 17.39
N PRO A 348 2.98 16.40 17.43
CA PRO A 348 3.54 16.85 18.69
C PRO A 348 2.45 17.50 19.55
N ASP A 349 2.47 17.26 20.86
CA ASP A 349 1.44 17.74 21.82
C ASP A 349 1.17 19.25 21.77
N TYR A 350 2.08 20.03 21.20
CA TYR A 350 1.93 21.47 21.02
C TYR A 350 1.12 21.87 19.77
N MET A 351 0.94 20.99 18.78
CA MET A 351 0.09 21.22 17.61
C MET A 351 -1.37 20.94 17.95
N LYS A 352 -2.15 21.96 18.26
CA LYS A 352 -3.58 21.84 18.62
C LYS A 352 -4.52 21.79 17.41
N LEU A 353 -4.03 21.42 16.23
CA LEU A 353 -4.84 21.34 15.02
C LEU A 353 -5.69 20.08 15.00
N LYS A 354 -6.92 20.19 14.54
CA LYS A 354 -7.77 19.04 14.24
C LYS A 354 -7.23 18.33 12.99
N ILE A 355 -7.36 17.02 12.94
CA ILE A 355 -6.88 16.23 11.79
C ILE A 355 -8.02 15.92 10.83
N ILE A 356 -7.76 16.05 9.52
CA ILE A 356 -8.64 15.59 8.45
C ILE A 356 -7.87 14.72 7.48
N GLU A 357 -8.41 13.51 7.20
CA GLU A 357 -7.78 12.46 6.39
C GLU A 357 -8.70 12.05 5.24
N PRO A 358 -8.70 12.78 4.13
CA PRO A 358 -9.65 12.54 3.03
C PRO A 358 -9.54 11.16 2.39
N LEU A 359 -8.37 10.52 2.46
CA LEU A 359 -8.06 9.27 1.74
C LEU A 359 -8.03 8.03 2.63
N LYS A 360 -8.36 8.16 3.92
CA LYS A 360 -8.21 7.09 4.92
C LYS A 360 -8.95 5.78 4.63
N SER A 361 -9.95 5.81 3.76
CA SER A 361 -10.71 4.64 3.35
C SER A 361 -10.29 4.05 2.00
N LEU A 362 -9.25 4.61 1.33
CA LEU A 362 -8.81 4.20 0.01
C LEU A 362 -7.52 3.37 0.04
N PHE A 363 -7.47 2.33 -0.80
CA PHE A 363 -6.23 1.69 -1.18
C PHE A 363 -5.47 2.56 -2.20
N LYS A 364 -4.17 2.28 -2.38
CA LYS A 364 -3.28 3.06 -3.25
C LYS A 364 -3.74 3.13 -4.72
N ASP A 365 -4.26 2.03 -5.24
CA ASP A 365 -4.82 1.95 -6.59
C ASP A 365 -6.13 2.73 -6.72
N GLU A 366 -6.96 2.74 -5.66
CA GLU A 366 -8.18 3.56 -5.60
C GLU A 366 -7.84 5.06 -5.56
N VAL A 367 -6.80 5.46 -4.81
CA VAL A 367 -6.31 6.86 -4.83
C VAL A 367 -5.95 7.30 -6.25
N ARG A 368 -5.26 6.46 -7.03
CA ARG A 368 -4.94 6.76 -8.43
C ARG A 368 -6.19 6.88 -9.31
N ARG A 369 -7.18 5.98 -9.13
CA ARG A 369 -8.46 6.06 -9.85
C ARG A 369 -9.24 7.33 -9.50
N VAL A 370 -9.29 7.69 -8.22
CA VAL A 370 -9.89 8.95 -7.74
C VAL A 370 -9.13 10.14 -8.31
N GLY A 371 -7.80 10.14 -8.29
CA GLY A 371 -6.99 11.17 -8.91
C GLY A 371 -7.28 11.35 -10.41
N ALA A 372 -7.45 10.24 -11.14
CA ALA A 372 -7.84 10.29 -12.56
C ALA A 372 -9.24 10.90 -12.76
N SER A 373 -10.20 10.62 -11.89
CA SER A 373 -11.55 11.21 -11.94
C SER A 373 -11.58 12.68 -11.51
N LEU A 374 -10.51 13.17 -10.88
CA LEU A 374 -10.29 14.58 -10.53
C LEU A 374 -9.48 15.34 -11.59
N ASP A 375 -9.21 14.72 -12.74
CA ASP A 375 -8.39 15.26 -13.84
C ASP A 375 -6.93 15.56 -13.45
N LEU A 376 -6.40 14.80 -12.46
CA LEU A 376 -4.99 14.93 -12.10
C LEU A 376 -4.09 14.51 -13.27
N PRO A 377 -3.08 15.32 -13.64
CA PRO A 377 -2.18 15.00 -14.74
C PRO A 377 -1.53 13.61 -14.63
N LYS A 378 -1.46 12.90 -15.75
CA LYS A 378 -0.85 11.55 -15.80
C LYS A 378 0.58 11.52 -15.24
N GLN A 379 1.33 12.60 -15.40
CA GLN A 379 2.69 12.74 -14.87
C GLN A 379 2.74 12.63 -13.33
N ILE A 380 1.70 13.08 -12.62
CA ILE A 380 1.57 12.93 -11.17
C ILE A 380 1.02 11.55 -10.84
N LEU A 381 -0.01 11.08 -11.57
CA LEU A 381 -0.63 9.77 -11.34
C LEU A 381 0.33 8.61 -11.51
N ASN A 382 1.18 8.64 -12.55
CA ASN A 382 2.12 7.59 -12.90
C ASN A 382 3.51 7.80 -12.29
N ARG A 383 3.66 8.80 -11.42
CA ARG A 383 4.93 9.04 -10.75
C ARG A 383 5.33 7.82 -9.92
N HIS A 384 6.59 7.40 -10.09
CA HIS A 384 7.17 6.36 -9.26
C HIS A 384 7.12 6.78 -7.77
N PRO A 385 6.92 5.84 -6.83
CA PRO A 385 7.09 6.13 -5.43
C PRO A 385 8.44 6.77 -5.16
N PHE A 386 8.44 7.82 -4.33
CA PHE A 386 9.65 8.47 -3.87
C PHE A 386 9.58 8.60 -2.36
N PRO A 387 10.59 8.14 -1.62
CA PRO A 387 10.52 8.08 -0.17
C PRO A 387 10.50 9.49 0.46
N GLY A 388 9.85 9.62 1.62
CA GLY A 388 9.78 10.90 2.34
C GLY A 388 11.14 11.53 2.66
N PRO A 389 12.16 10.75 3.08
CA PRO A 389 13.52 11.28 3.27
C PRO A 389 14.24 11.66 1.96
N GLY A 390 13.64 11.49 0.80
CA GLY A 390 14.20 11.84 -0.49
C GLY A 390 15.49 11.09 -0.81
N LEU A 391 16.44 11.78 -1.43
CA LEU A 391 17.75 11.22 -1.76
C LEU A 391 18.61 10.93 -0.52
N GLY A 392 18.22 11.38 0.67
CA GLY A 392 18.95 11.17 1.91
C GLY A 392 19.16 9.69 2.27
N ILE A 393 18.22 8.80 1.91
CA ILE A 393 18.35 7.34 2.11
C ILE A 393 18.92 6.62 0.88
N ARG A 394 19.35 7.37 -0.11
CA ARG A 394 20.07 6.88 -1.30
C ARG A 394 21.53 7.33 -1.34
N ILE A 395 22.00 8.02 -0.30
CA ILE A 395 23.39 8.35 -0.06
C ILE A 395 23.85 7.53 1.13
N LEU A 396 24.55 6.43 0.88
CA LEU A 396 25.07 5.60 1.96
C LEU A 396 26.16 6.34 2.73
N GLY A 397 26.05 6.29 4.07
CA GLY A 397 26.95 7.04 4.95
C GLY A 397 26.59 8.53 5.08
N GLU A 398 27.57 9.38 5.36
CA GLU A 398 27.35 10.81 5.58
C GLU A 398 26.85 11.54 4.32
N ILE A 399 25.83 12.38 4.50
CA ILE A 399 25.24 13.23 3.45
C ILE A 399 26.03 14.53 3.38
N THR A 400 26.46 14.89 2.16
CA THR A 400 27.08 16.20 1.87
C THR A 400 26.44 16.79 0.62
N GLU A 401 26.45 18.12 0.50
CA GLU A 401 25.91 18.83 -0.65
C GLU A 401 26.54 18.33 -1.98
N SER A 402 27.84 18.07 -1.99
CA SER A 402 28.52 17.51 -3.17
C SER A 402 27.95 16.15 -3.57
N LYS A 403 27.70 15.24 -2.63
CA LYS A 403 27.12 13.92 -2.91
C LYS A 403 25.66 14.04 -3.38
N ILE A 404 24.90 14.97 -2.81
CA ILE A 404 23.51 15.26 -3.24
C ILE A 404 23.52 15.71 -4.69
N ASN A 405 24.34 16.69 -5.04
CA ASN A 405 24.42 17.23 -6.39
C ASN A 405 24.81 16.16 -7.42
N ILE A 406 25.80 15.34 -7.09
CA ILE A 406 26.20 14.19 -7.92
C ILE A 406 25.02 13.23 -8.10
N LEU A 407 24.35 12.85 -7.01
CA LEU A 407 23.27 11.87 -7.06
C LEU A 407 22.06 12.42 -7.81
N GLN A 408 21.75 13.71 -7.68
CA GLN A 408 20.69 14.38 -8.46
C GLN A 408 20.94 14.29 -9.97
N GLU A 409 22.19 14.51 -10.42
CA GLU A 409 22.56 14.38 -11.83
C GLU A 409 22.45 12.93 -12.31
N VAL A 410 22.97 11.97 -11.54
CA VAL A 410 22.89 10.54 -11.90
C VAL A 410 21.43 10.07 -11.98
N ASP A 411 20.62 10.38 -10.96
CA ASP A 411 19.23 10.00 -10.92
C ASP A 411 18.43 10.65 -12.08
N HIS A 412 18.71 11.90 -12.39
CA HIS A 412 18.11 12.62 -13.52
C HIS A 412 18.42 11.93 -14.87
N ILE A 413 19.67 11.56 -15.12
CA ILE A 413 20.07 10.85 -16.34
C ILE A 413 19.34 9.50 -16.43
N PHE A 414 19.28 8.76 -15.32
CA PHE A 414 18.64 7.44 -15.30
C PHE A 414 17.13 7.52 -15.53
N ILE A 415 16.43 8.37 -14.79
CA ILE A 415 14.97 8.54 -14.91
C ILE A 415 14.56 9.08 -16.28
N ASN A 416 15.29 10.05 -16.83
CA ASN A 416 15.00 10.55 -18.18
C ASN A 416 15.33 9.49 -19.24
N GLY A 417 16.36 8.71 -19.04
CA GLY A 417 16.66 7.57 -19.89
C GLY A 417 15.50 6.55 -19.92
N LEU A 418 14.94 6.19 -18.77
CA LEU A 418 13.77 5.29 -18.73
C LEU A 418 12.58 5.87 -19.52
N LYS A 419 12.34 7.19 -19.44
CA LYS A 419 11.28 7.86 -20.21
C LYS A 419 11.57 7.88 -21.72
N GLU A 420 12.80 8.23 -22.10
CA GLU A 420 13.26 8.29 -23.50
C GLU A 420 13.12 6.90 -24.19
N PHE A 421 13.48 5.84 -23.49
CA PHE A 421 13.42 4.47 -24.00
C PHE A 421 12.06 3.80 -23.77
N LYS A 422 11.04 4.53 -23.26
CA LYS A 422 9.69 4.04 -22.96
C LYS A 422 9.65 2.87 -21.99
N LEU A 423 10.58 2.83 -21.05
CA LEU A 423 10.68 1.80 -20.00
C LEU A 423 10.12 2.30 -18.65
N TYR A 424 9.75 3.59 -18.54
CA TYR A 424 9.36 4.20 -17.28
C TYR A 424 8.08 3.58 -16.70
N ASP A 425 7.07 3.36 -17.53
CA ASP A 425 5.77 2.83 -17.09
C ASP A 425 5.81 1.32 -16.76
N ASP A 426 6.84 0.59 -17.23
CA ASP A 426 7.07 -0.83 -16.91
C ASP A 426 7.77 -1.04 -15.57
N VAL A 427 8.29 0.03 -14.97
CA VAL A 427 9.02 0.01 -13.71
C VAL A 427 8.15 0.60 -12.60
N TRP A 428 8.01 -0.12 -11.48
CA TRP A 428 7.25 0.38 -10.34
C TRP A 428 7.98 1.49 -9.59
N GLN A 429 9.31 1.32 -9.37
CA GLN A 429 10.19 2.33 -8.77
C GLN A 429 11.60 2.22 -9.32
N ALA A 430 12.19 3.36 -9.64
CA ALA A 430 13.59 3.47 -10.04
C ALA A 430 14.30 4.61 -9.33
N GLY A 431 15.61 4.47 -9.19
CA GLY A 431 16.48 5.50 -8.64
C GLY A 431 17.96 5.11 -8.68
N ALA A 432 18.78 6.09 -8.37
CA ALA A 432 20.22 5.90 -8.22
C ALA A 432 20.61 5.97 -6.74
N ILE A 433 21.66 5.24 -6.36
CA ILE A 433 22.21 5.17 -5.02
C ILE A 433 23.68 5.57 -5.07
N PHE A 434 24.10 6.50 -4.21
CA PHE A 434 25.48 6.89 -4.06
C PHE A 434 26.19 5.92 -3.10
N LEU A 435 27.24 5.26 -3.59
CA LEU A 435 28.02 4.31 -2.81
C LEU A 435 29.24 4.99 -2.18
N PRO A 436 29.53 4.74 -0.88
CA PRO A 436 30.69 5.34 -0.20
C PRO A 436 31.99 4.63 -0.54
N VAL A 437 32.16 4.33 -1.82
CA VAL A 437 33.31 3.55 -2.34
C VAL A 437 33.93 4.32 -3.49
N GLN A 438 35.26 4.48 -3.44
CA GLN A 438 36.01 5.00 -4.55
C GLN A 438 36.72 3.87 -5.30
N SER A 439 36.72 3.95 -6.61
CA SER A 439 37.38 2.95 -7.47
C SER A 439 38.38 3.60 -8.41
N VAL A 440 39.41 2.81 -8.77
CA VAL A 440 40.35 3.20 -9.79
C VAL A 440 39.68 3.16 -11.15
N GLY A 441 39.83 4.22 -11.92
CA GLY A 441 39.41 4.32 -13.32
C GLY A 441 40.53 4.81 -14.19
N VAL A 442 40.33 4.77 -15.50
CA VAL A 442 41.23 5.37 -16.48
C VAL A 442 40.32 6.26 -17.38
N MET A 443 40.59 7.55 -17.39
CA MET A 443 39.87 8.51 -18.24
C MET A 443 40.91 9.28 -19.08
N GLY A 444 40.87 9.07 -20.40
CA GLY A 444 41.97 9.44 -21.25
C GLY A 444 43.23 8.66 -20.88
N ASP A 445 44.38 9.32 -20.77
CA ASP A 445 45.64 8.70 -20.38
C ASP A 445 45.95 8.81 -18.88
N GLU A 446 44.97 9.29 -18.08
CA GLU A 446 45.19 9.51 -16.64
C GLU A 446 44.42 8.50 -15.78
N ARG A 447 45.02 8.11 -14.66
CA ARG A 447 44.38 7.35 -13.58
C ARG A 447 43.43 8.27 -12.81
N THR A 448 42.16 7.85 -12.64
CA THR A 448 41.20 8.53 -11.79
C THR A 448 40.91 7.67 -10.56
N TYR A 449 40.50 8.34 -9.47
CA TYR A 449 40.05 7.68 -8.25
C TYR A 449 38.77 8.38 -7.81
N GLU A 450 37.62 7.83 -8.25
CA GLU A 450 36.31 8.48 -8.13
C GLU A 450 35.28 7.51 -7.56
N ASN A 451 34.07 8.04 -7.29
CA ASN A 451 33.03 7.29 -6.62
C ASN A 451 32.30 6.33 -7.57
N ALA A 452 31.56 5.41 -6.96
CA ALA A 452 30.65 4.50 -7.63
C ALA A 452 29.20 4.81 -7.30
N VAL A 453 28.31 4.48 -8.23
CA VAL A 453 26.85 4.55 -8.03
C VAL A 453 26.21 3.23 -8.41
N ALA A 454 25.09 2.89 -7.74
CA ALA A 454 24.23 1.79 -8.14
C ALA A 454 22.92 2.34 -8.74
N LEU A 455 22.49 1.75 -9.85
CA LEU A 455 21.16 1.95 -10.39
C LEU A 455 20.26 0.84 -9.88
N ARG A 456 19.05 1.16 -9.51
CA ARG A 456 18.04 0.20 -9.07
C ARG A 456 16.72 0.50 -9.75
N ALA A 457 16.10 -0.54 -10.32
CA ALA A 457 14.76 -0.51 -10.85
C ALA A 457 14.05 -1.79 -10.43
N VAL A 458 12.85 -1.68 -9.88
CA VAL A 458 12.07 -2.81 -9.38
C VAL A 458 10.66 -2.81 -9.94
N SER A 459 10.12 -4.01 -10.13
CA SER A 459 8.71 -4.28 -10.35
C SER A 459 8.06 -4.74 -9.04
N SER A 460 6.85 -4.26 -8.78
CA SER A 460 6.06 -4.64 -7.60
C SER A 460 4.59 -4.32 -7.86
N THR A 461 3.69 -4.98 -7.13
CA THR A 461 2.26 -4.64 -7.12
C THR A 461 1.87 -3.84 -5.88
N ASP A 462 2.51 -4.09 -4.75
CA ASP A 462 2.11 -3.57 -3.43
C ASP A 462 3.27 -3.01 -2.60
N GLY A 463 4.52 -3.16 -3.06
CA GLY A 463 5.73 -2.76 -2.35
C GLY A 463 6.14 -3.73 -1.22
N MET A 464 5.35 -4.76 -0.92
CA MET A 464 5.71 -5.78 0.08
C MET A 464 6.72 -6.77 -0.49
N THR A 465 6.49 -7.23 -1.71
CA THR A 465 7.44 -8.01 -2.49
C THR A 465 7.83 -7.24 -3.74
N ALA A 466 9.06 -7.38 -4.17
CA ALA A 466 9.56 -6.74 -5.38
C ALA A 466 10.63 -7.60 -6.04
N ASP A 467 10.64 -7.58 -7.36
CA ASP A 467 11.72 -8.16 -8.15
C ASP A 467 12.46 -7.06 -8.90
N TRP A 468 13.73 -7.28 -9.21
CA TRP A 468 14.48 -6.35 -10.02
C TRP A 468 14.01 -6.37 -11.48
N CYS A 469 13.99 -5.22 -12.15
CA CYS A 469 13.57 -5.12 -13.53
C CYS A 469 14.68 -5.59 -14.48
N HIS A 470 14.35 -6.46 -15.42
CA HIS A 470 15.26 -6.90 -16.48
C HIS A 470 15.38 -5.82 -17.58
N LEU A 471 16.05 -4.71 -17.25
CA LEU A 471 16.26 -3.64 -18.24
C LEU A 471 17.20 -4.14 -19.37
N PRO A 472 16.97 -3.71 -20.63
CA PRO A 472 17.81 -4.10 -21.75
C PRO A 472 19.29 -3.74 -21.51
N HIS A 473 20.21 -4.66 -21.80
CA HIS A 473 21.66 -4.42 -21.64
C HIS A 473 22.14 -3.19 -22.42
N ASP A 474 21.64 -2.97 -23.63
CA ASP A 474 21.96 -1.79 -24.45
C ASP A 474 21.52 -0.49 -23.78
N PHE A 475 20.38 -0.50 -23.09
CA PHE A 475 19.94 0.63 -22.28
C PHE A 475 20.88 0.90 -21.13
N LEU A 476 21.22 -0.13 -20.34
CA LEU A 476 22.14 -0.02 -19.21
C LEU A 476 23.52 0.49 -19.65
N ALA A 477 24.05 -0.03 -20.76
CA ALA A 477 25.32 0.42 -21.33
C ALA A 477 25.27 1.90 -21.74
N LYS A 478 24.20 2.35 -22.41
CA LYS A 478 24.04 3.76 -22.80
C LYS A 478 23.91 4.68 -21.59
N ILE A 479 23.13 4.29 -20.56
CA ILE A 479 22.97 5.09 -19.36
C ILE A 479 24.25 5.18 -18.56
N SER A 480 24.96 4.05 -18.38
CA SER A 480 26.30 4.04 -17.74
C SER A 480 27.26 5.00 -18.42
N ASN A 481 27.36 4.94 -19.75
CA ASN A 481 28.22 5.86 -20.52
C ASN A 481 27.78 7.33 -20.35
N ARG A 482 26.47 7.62 -20.38
CA ARG A 482 25.95 8.98 -20.17
C ARG A 482 26.32 9.50 -18.78
N ILE A 483 26.19 8.67 -17.74
CA ILE A 483 26.51 9.05 -16.36
C ILE A 483 28.01 9.36 -16.25
N ILE A 484 28.89 8.45 -16.68
CA ILE A 484 30.35 8.60 -16.57
C ILE A 484 30.85 9.84 -17.35
N ASN A 485 30.25 10.10 -18.51
CA ASN A 485 30.70 11.23 -19.35
C ASN A 485 30.18 12.60 -18.89
N ASN A 486 29.04 12.65 -18.17
CA ASN A 486 28.41 13.93 -17.83
C ASN A 486 28.48 14.27 -16.34
N VAL A 487 28.72 13.28 -15.46
CA VAL A 487 28.77 13.48 -14.01
C VAL A 487 30.18 13.34 -13.49
N LYS A 488 30.82 14.47 -13.18
CA LYS A 488 32.16 14.49 -12.60
C LYS A 488 32.14 13.83 -11.21
N GLY A 489 33.17 13.03 -10.92
CA GLY A 489 33.32 12.34 -9.66
C GLY A 489 32.74 10.92 -9.64
N ILE A 490 32.24 10.42 -10.80
CA ILE A 490 31.78 9.04 -10.99
C ILE A 490 32.53 8.36 -12.12
N ASN A 491 33.21 7.27 -11.82
CA ASN A 491 33.86 6.41 -12.80
C ASN A 491 33.34 4.99 -12.86
N ARG A 492 32.29 4.64 -12.05
CA ARG A 492 31.72 3.30 -12.00
C ARG A 492 30.23 3.32 -11.76
N VAL A 493 29.50 2.59 -12.60
CA VAL A 493 28.05 2.37 -12.49
C VAL A 493 27.78 0.88 -12.34
N THR A 494 26.98 0.50 -11.36
CA THR A 494 26.51 -0.88 -11.14
C THR A 494 24.98 -0.93 -11.26
N TYR A 495 24.43 -2.14 -11.44
CA TYR A 495 22.98 -2.36 -11.43
C TYR A 495 22.63 -3.39 -10.37
N ASP A 496 21.71 -3.04 -9.45
CA ASP A 496 21.29 -3.92 -8.35
C ASP A 496 20.22 -4.91 -8.83
N ILE A 497 20.57 -6.20 -8.78
CA ILE A 497 19.75 -7.35 -9.20
C ILE A 497 19.14 -8.11 -8.03
N SER A 498 18.98 -7.49 -6.87
CA SER A 498 18.46 -8.14 -5.66
C SER A 498 16.95 -8.01 -5.58
N SER A 499 16.26 -9.13 -5.29
CA SER A 499 14.81 -9.17 -5.06
C SER A 499 14.46 -8.87 -3.59
N LYS A 500 13.24 -8.42 -3.32
CA LYS A 500 12.68 -8.27 -1.98
C LYS A 500 11.61 -9.33 -1.72
N PRO A 501 11.78 -10.21 -0.73
CA PRO A 501 12.97 -10.43 0.10
C PRO A 501 14.12 -11.09 -0.66
N PRO A 502 15.39 -11.16 -0.14
CA PRO A 502 15.82 -10.70 1.19
C PRO A 502 16.19 -9.21 1.25
N ALA A 503 16.47 -8.56 0.10
CA ALA A 503 16.77 -7.12 0.08
C ALA A 503 15.53 -6.27 0.35
N THR A 504 15.74 -4.97 0.57
CA THR A 504 14.68 -3.95 0.59
C THR A 504 14.63 -3.22 -0.76
N ILE A 505 13.59 -2.41 -0.99
CA ILE A 505 13.50 -1.60 -2.22
C ILE A 505 14.51 -0.46 -2.16
N GLU A 506 14.50 0.32 -1.08
CA GLU A 506 15.55 1.33 -0.79
C GLU A 506 16.71 0.67 -0.04
N TRP A 507 17.89 1.25 -0.12
CA TRP A 507 19.11 0.69 0.47
C TRP A 507 19.30 1.10 1.94
N GLU A 508 18.73 2.26 2.35
CA GLU A 508 18.70 2.72 3.75
C GLU A 508 17.29 2.98 4.25
#